data_36fe77fb8ed634160dcba9b32d8ae64d
#
_entry.id   36fe77fb8ed634160dcba9b32d8ae64d
#
_cell.length_a   1.000
_cell.length_b   1.000
_cell.length_c   1.000
_cell.angle_alpha   90.00
_cell.angle_beta   90.00
_cell.angle_gamma   90.00
#
_symmetry.space_group_name_H-M   'P 1'
#
loop_
_entity.id
_entity.type
_entity.pdbx_description
1 polymer ?
#
loop_
_entity_poly.entity_id
_entity_poly.type
_entity_poly.pdbx_seq_one_letter_code
_entity_poly.pdbx_strand_id
1 'polypeptide(L)'
;NYSNPAAIVAEACRVLRPNSRIINICDMPIDLMDKMSRMCGIKDRRELQYSYYGLNHFGWWSKIYDKEGNDLMPQIKEHMAKNGYLDGIEHEAGKEQHVEESWIHTFGKAKDVYAVDPETIPNTYLKYYLYPDYVVETSDPNYTRANEVMDGREKKVFGACRDIIAKGTAKDGGFEPDVHANYIVDLACALAENTLERFLLIVPNDGAVPNFDPTAMVEVPCIVGSNGFEKICQGPIPQFQKGLMEQQVSVEKLVVQAWVEGSYQKLWQALTLSKTIPSASVAKQILDELIEANKDFWPELK
;
A
#
# COMPACT_ATOMS: atom_id res chain seq x y z
N ASN A 1 -5.74 10.82 -5.40
CA ASN A 1 -4.84 9.97 -6.18
C ASN A 1 -4.81 8.56 -5.61
N TYR A 2 -4.94 7.56 -6.47
CA TYR A 2 -5.00 6.14 -6.14
C TYR A 2 -3.92 5.32 -6.87
N SER A 3 -3.05 5.98 -7.62
CA SER A 3 -2.03 5.32 -8.45
C SER A 3 -0.70 5.17 -7.72
N ASN A 4 -0.06 4.01 -7.90
CA ASN A 4 1.30 3.76 -7.45
C ASN A 4 2.35 4.34 -8.43
N PRO A 5 3.48 4.75 -7.90
CA PRO A 5 3.96 4.73 -6.52
C PRO A 5 3.36 5.86 -5.67
N ALA A 6 2.33 5.55 -4.86
CA ALA A 6 1.49 6.56 -4.21
C ALA A 6 2.25 7.49 -3.25
N ALA A 7 3.24 6.98 -2.50
CA ALA A 7 4.05 7.81 -1.60
C ALA A 7 4.92 8.82 -2.37
N ILE A 8 5.58 8.39 -3.46
CA ILE A 8 6.41 9.28 -4.29
C ILE A 8 5.53 10.32 -4.99
N VAL A 9 4.35 9.92 -5.50
CA VAL A 9 3.39 10.85 -6.09
C VAL A 9 2.86 11.84 -5.06
N ALA A 10 2.58 11.39 -3.83
CA ALA A 10 2.16 12.26 -2.74
C ALA A 10 3.24 13.29 -2.39
N GLU A 11 4.51 12.88 -2.27
CA GLU A 11 5.63 13.78 -2.03
C GLU A 11 5.81 14.77 -3.21
N ALA A 12 5.71 14.31 -4.44
CA ALA A 12 5.75 15.18 -5.62
C ALA A 12 4.62 16.22 -5.61
N CYS A 13 3.40 15.81 -5.25
CA CYS A 13 2.28 16.74 -5.10
C CYS A 13 2.53 17.78 -4.00
N ARG A 14 3.06 17.35 -2.85
CA ARG A 14 3.43 18.23 -1.74
C ARG A 14 4.44 19.30 -2.17
N VAL A 15 5.47 18.92 -2.92
CA VAL A 15 6.55 19.80 -3.37
C VAL A 15 6.12 20.70 -4.54
N LEU A 16 5.49 20.12 -5.55
CA LEU A 16 5.22 20.81 -6.82
C LEU A 16 3.85 21.51 -6.85
N ARG A 17 2.92 21.09 -6.01
CA ARG A 17 1.55 21.60 -5.98
C ARG A 17 1.03 21.80 -4.55
N PRO A 18 1.76 22.54 -3.67
CA PRO A 18 1.46 22.62 -2.24
C PRO A 18 0.07 23.20 -1.93
N ASN A 19 -0.51 23.95 -2.85
CA ASN A 19 -1.84 24.56 -2.68
C ASN A 19 -2.98 23.73 -3.31
N SER A 20 -2.68 22.58 -3.89
CA SER A 20 -3.70 21.72 -4.49
C SER A 20 -4.36 20.83 -3.44
N ARG A 21 -5.69 20.68 -3.55
CA ARG A 21 -6.46 19.76 -2.70
C ARG A 21 -6.35 18.36 -3.28
N ILE A 22 -5.34 17.62 -2.85
CA ILE A 22 -5.07 16.25 -3.29
C ILE A 22 -5.09 15.34 -2.07
N ILE A 23 -5.91 14.28 -2.13
CA ILE A 23 -5.91 13.19 -1.17
C ILE A 23 -5.31 11.96 -1.87
N ASN A 24 -4.34 11.34 -1.23
CA ASN A 24 -3.71 10.12 -1.73
C ASN A 24 -4.17 8.94 -0.86
N ILE A 25 -4.54 7.84 -1.49
CA ILE A 25 -5.07 6.63 -0.84
C ILE A 25 -4.46 5.37 -1.45
N CYS A 26 -4.50 4.28 -0.68
CA CYS A 26 -4.19 2.93 -1.12
C CYS A 26 -5.24 1.96 -0.58
N ASP A 27 -5.55 0.94 -1.35
CA ASP A 27 -6.52 -0.09 -1.00
C ASP A 27 -5.92 -1.26 -0.21
N MET A 28 -4.61 -1.47 -0.29
CA MET A 28 -3.98 -2.62 0.37
C MET A 28 -4.26 -2.70 1.89
N PRO A 29 -4.13 -1.62 2.69
CA PRO A 29 -4.48 -1.70 4.09
C PRO A 29 -5.96 -2.07 4.32
N ILE A 30 -6.83 -1.71 3.39
CA ILE A 30 -8.27 -1.95 3.47
C ILE A 30 -8.58 -3.44 3.23
N ASP A 31 -7.93 -4.06 2.23
CA ASP A 31 -8.02 -5.52 2.02
C ASP A 31 -7.49 -6.31 3.23
N LEU A 32 -6.36 -5.87 3.80
CA LEU A 32 -5.81 -6.51 5.00
C LEU A 32 -6.73 -6.35 6.22
N MET A 33 -7.42 -5.22 6.36
CA MET A 33 -8.42 -5.02 7.41
C MET A 33 -9.65 -5.93 7.21
N ASP A 34 -10.07 -6.13 5.97
CA ASP A 34 -11.12 -7.10 5.63
C ASP A 34 -10.72 -8.53 6.06
N LYS A 35 -9.48 -8.94 5.78
CA LYS A 35 -8.94 -10.22 6.23
C LYS A 35 -8.89 -10.32 7.76
N MET A 36 -8.38 -9.29 8.44
CA MET A 36 -8.34 -9.26 9.91
C MET A 36 -9.74 -9.28 10.53
N SER A 37 -10.73 -8.62 9.94
CA SER A 37 -12.12 -8.70 10.42
C SER A 37 -12.67 -10.13 10.32
N ARG A 38 -12.42 -10.83 9.20
CA ARG A 38 -12.81 -12.24 9.04
C ARG A 38 -12.11 -13.16 10.04
N MET A 39 -10.82 -12.97 10.31
CA MET A 39 -10.08 -13.72 11.34
C MET A 39 -10.75 -13.61 12.72
N CYS A 40 -11.44 -12.50 12.98
CA CYS A 40 -12.14 -12.23 14.24
C CYS A 40 -13.64 -12.52 14.16
N GLY A 41 -14.17 -13.04 13.05
CA GLY A 41 -15.60 -13.31 12.87
C GLY A 41 -16.46 -12.04 12.70
N ILE A 42 -15.83 -10.89 12.42
CA ILE A 42 -16.50 -9.61 12.16
C ILE A 42 -16.83 -9.54 10.66
N LYS A 43 -18.09 -9.21 10.34
CA LYS A 43 -18.58 -9.21 8.96
C LYS A 43 -18.20 -7.97 8.16
N ASP A 44 -18.05 -6.83 8.84
CA ASP A 44 -17.79 -5.55 8.21
C ASP A 44 -16.55 -4.92 8.85
N ARG A 45 -15.48 -4.74 8.08
CA ARG A 45 -14.23 -4.08 8.54
C ARG A 45 -14.44 -2.68 9.10
N ARG A 46 -15.55 -2.00 8.73
CA ARG A 46 -15.89 -0.67 9.26
C ARG A 46 -16.25 -0.68 10.74
N GLU A 47 -16.52 -1.85 11.31
CA GLU A 47 -16.69 -2.03 12.76
C GLU A 47 -15.35 -2.06 13.51
N LEU A 48 -14.21 -2.18 12.81
CA LEU A 48 -12.90 -2.16 13.44
C LEU A 48 -12.50 -0.73 13.83
N GLN A 49 -12.06 -0.58 15.06
CA GLN A 49 -11.36 0.59 15.55
C GLN A 49 -9.86 0.27 15.61
N TYR A 50 -9.03 1.12 15.04
CA TYR A 50 -7.61 0.78 14.89
C TYR A 50 -6.69 2.00 15.00
N SER A 51 -5.44 1.73 15.34
CA SER A 51 -4.30 2.63 15.17
C SER A 51 -3.37 2.04 14.13
N TYR A 52 -3.02 2.84 13.14
CA TYR A 52 -2.12 2.47 12.04
C TYR A 52 -1.17 3.64 11.75
N TYR A 53 0.07 3.34 11.53
CA TYR A 53 1.07 4.30 11.09
C TYR A 53 2.04 3.66 10.11
N GLY A 54 2.57 4.46 9.22
CA GLY A 54 3.54 4.01 8.25
C GLY A 54 3.66 4.96 7.07
N LEU A 55 4.21 4.41 6.00
CA LEU A 55 4.21 5.00 4.67
C LEU A 55 3.37 4.10 3.78
N ASN A 56 3.05 4.54 2.58
CA ASN A 56 2.32 3.68 1.65
C ASN A 56 3.08 2.38 1.39
N HIS A 57 2.41 1.24 1.56
CA HIS A 57 2.99 -0.11 1.49
C HIS A 57 4.02 -0.46 2.58
N PHE A 58 4.15 0.37 3.61
CA PHE A 58 5.23 0.29 4.58
C PHE A 58 4.73 0.72 5.96
N GLY A 59 3.81 -0.05 6.55
CA GLY A 59 3.15 0.36 7.78
C GLY A 59 2.72 -0.79 8.69
N TRP A 60 2.17 -0.42 9.86
CA TRP A 60 1.83 -1.34 10.94
C TRP A 60 0.57 -0.93 11.68
N TRP A 61 -0.26 -1.92 12.05
CA TRP A 61 -1.31 -1.76 13.03
C TRP A 61 -0.75 -2.01 14.42
N SER A 62 -0.90 -1.04 15.32
CA SER A 62 -0.47 -1.14 16.72
C SER A 62 -1.62 -1.47 17.68
N LYS A 63 -2.86 -1.23 17.25
CA LYS A 63 -4.07 -1.51 18.00
C LYS A 63 -5.21 -1.83 17.06
N ILE A 64 -6.02 -2.82 17.41
CA ILE A 64 -7.25 -3.18 16.70
C ILE A 64 -8.28 -3.61 17.73
N TYR A 65 -9.43 -2.96 17.74
CA TYR A 65 -10.57 -3.24 18.61
C TYR A 65 -11.82 -3.45 17.77
N ASP A 66 -12.80 -4.17 18.32
CA ASP A 66 -14.15 -4.18 17.78
C ASP A 66 -14.94 -2.92 18.18
N LYS A 67 -16.18 -2.82 17.75
CA LYS A 67 -17.06 -1.68 18.07
C LYS A 67 -17.46 -1.61 19.56
N GLU A 68 -17.40 -2.71 20.28
CA GLU A 68 -17.62 -2.79 21.71
C GLU A 68 -16.37 -2.43 22.54
N GLY A 69 -15.20 -2.27 21.89
CA GLY A 69 -13.94 -1.92 22.52
C GLY A 69 -13.13 -3.14 23.02
N ASN A 70 -13.47 -4.36 22.61
CA ASN A 70 -12.68 -5.54 22.91
C ASN A 70 -11.38 -5.55 22.07
N ASP A 71 -10.26 -5.89 22.69
CA ASP A 71 -8.96 -5.97 22.01
C ASP A 71 -8.87 -7.22 21.14
N LEU A 72 -8.71 -7.01 19.84
CA LEU A 72 -8.58 -8.07 18.83
C LEU A 72 -7.13 -8.46 18.53
N MET A 73 -6.15 -7.68 19.00
CA MET A 73 -4.73 -7.93 18.74
C MET A 73 -4.26 -9.34 19.14
N PRO A 74 -4.65 -9.91 20.29
CA PRO A 74 -4.22 -11.26 20.67
C PRO A 74 -4.64 -12.33 19.66
N GLN A 75 -5.89 -12.29 19.18
CA GLN A 75 -6.42 -13.26 18.21
C GLN A 75 -5.76 -13.08 16.84
N ILE A 76 -5.61 -11.85 16.39
CA ILE A 76 -4.96 -11.55 15.10
C ILE A 76 -3.49 -11.97 15.15
N LYS A 77 -2.76 -11.68 16.22
CA LYS A 77 -1.35 -12.06 16.41
C LYS A 77 -1.17 -13.58 16.39
N GLU A 78 -2.05 -14.33 17.03
CA GLU A 78 -2.02 -15.81 17.00
C GLU A 78 -2.21 -16.34 15.58
N HIS A 79 -3.15 -15.77 14.82
CA HIS A 79 -3.37 -16.15 13.43
C HIS A 79 -2.17 -15.78 12.53
N MET A 80 -1.66 -14.56 12.67
CA MET A 80 -0.51 -14.06 11.91
C MET A 80 0.74 -14.91 12.08
N ALA A 81 1.02 -15.36 13.32
CA ALA A 81 2.17 -16.22 13.61
C ALA A 81 2.12 -17.57 12.88
N LYS A 82 0.93 -18.08 12.61
CA LYS A 82 0.71 -19.40 11.97
C LYS A 82 0.54 -19.29 10.45
N ASN A 83 -0.29 -18.36 10.01
CA ASN A 83 -0.85 -18.35 8.66
C ASN A 83 -0.50 -17.07 7.85
N GLY A 84 0.07 -16.03 8.47
CA GLY A 84 0.13 -14.71 7.85
C GLY A 84 -1.28 -14.16 7.64
N TYR A 85 -1.54 -13.64 6.45
CA TYR A 85 -2.88 -13.18 6.06
C TYR A 85 -3.73 -14.22 5.32
N LEU A 86 -3.29 -15.48 5.26
CA LEU A 86 -4.11 -16.56 4.68
C LEU A 86 -5.23 -16.90 5.65
N ASP A 87 -6.47 -16.83 5.18
CA ASP A 87 -7.69 -17.09 5.97
C ASP A 87 -8.39 -18.41 5.58
N GLY A 88 -7.80 -19.16 4.64
CA GLY A 88 -8.26 -20.51 4.25
C GLY A 88 -9.32 -20.50 3.14
N ILE A 89 -9.81 -19.34 2.72
CA ILE A 89 -10.78 -19.23 1.64
C ILE A 89 -10.15 -19.13 0.24
N GLU A 90 -8.84 -18.97 0.16
CA GLU A 90 -8.09 -18.80 -1.09
C GLU A 90 -8.26 -20.01 -2.05
N HIS A 91 -8.62 -21.18 -1.51
CA HIS A 91 -8.78 -22.42 -2.24
C HIS A 91 -10.23 -22.95 -2.24
N GLU A 92 -11.22 -22.20 -1.75
CA GLU A 92 -12.60 -22.66 -1.79
C GLU A 92 -13.10 -22.80 -3.24
N ALA A 93 -13.34 -24.05 -3.64
CA ALA A 93 -13.90 -24.37 -4.96
C ALA A 93 -15.29 -23.75 -5.12
N GLY A 94 -15.47 -22.92 -6.13
CA GLY A 94 -16.76 -22.31 -6.48
C GLY A 94 -16.90 -20.82 -6.21
N LYS A 95 -15.99 -20.18 -5.49
CA LYS A 95 -15.85 -18.72 -5.50
C LYS A 95 -14.83 -18.35 -6.57
N GLU A 96 -15.29 -17.75 -7.65
CA GLU A 96 -14.45 -17.24 -8.77
C GLU A 96 -13.63 -16.01 -8.39
N GLN A 97 -13.28 -15.80 -7.15
CA GLN A 97 -12.18 -14.93 -6.77
C GLN A 97 -10.90 -15.75 -6.93
N HIS A 98 -10.44 -15.80 -8.15
CA HIS A 98 -9.12 -16.32 -8.47
C HIS A 98 -8.09 -15.40 -7.82
N VAL A 99 -7.70 -15.76 -6.60
CA VAL A 99 -6.56 -15.11 -5.94
C VAL A 99 -5.34 -15.53 -6.72
N GLU A 100 -4.69 -14.58 -7.38
CA GLU A 100 -3.48 -14.82 -8.16
C GLU A 100 -2.41 -15.46 -7.26
N GLU A 101 -1.67 -16.43 -7.74
CA GLU A 101 -0.71 -17.22 -6.96
C GLU A 101 0.31 -16.34 -6.23
N SER A 102 0.74 -15.26 -6.85
CA SER A 102 1.64 -14.27 -6.26
C SER A 102 1.07 -13.62 -4.98
N TRP A 103 -0.27 -13.51 -4.86
CA TRP A 103 -0.94 -13.03 -3.65
C TRP A 103 -0.96 -14.07 -2.54
N ILE A 104 -1.17 -15.34 -2.86
CA ILE A 104 -1.09 -16.43 -1.88
C ILE A 104 0.30 -16.45 -1.25
N HIS A 105 1.35 -16.39 -2.07
CA HIS A 105 2.72 -16.26 -1.60
C HIS A 105 2.95 -15.01 -0.74
N THR A 106 2.36 -13.88 -1.14
CA THR A 106 2.49 -12.61 -0.41
C THR A 106 1.83 -12.67 0.95
N PHE A 107 0.60 -13.16 1.03
CA PHE A 107 -0.14 -13.28 2.29
C PHE A 107 0.50 -14.33 3.22
N GLY A 108 0.96 -15.46 2.69
CA GLY A 108 1.66 -16.48 3.48
C GLY A 108 2.99 -15.98 4.05
N LYS A 109 3.79 -15.23 3.26
CA LYS A 109 5.08 -14.69 3.71
C LYS A 109 4.94 -13.63 4.82
N ALA A 110 3.75 -13.05 5.00
CA ALA A 110 3.48 -12.08 6.04
C ALA A 110 3.73 -12.63 7.46
N LYS A 111 3.66 -13.96 7.69
CA LYS A 111 4.03 -14.58 8.97
C LYS A 111 5.50 -14.37 9.33
N ASP A 112 6.39 -14.41 8.34
CA ASP A 112 7.82 -14.21 8.56
C ASP A 112 8.12 -12.72 8.79
N VAL A 113 7.40 -11.84 8.09
CA VAL A 113 7.45 -10.39 8.33
C VAL A 113 6.98 -10.06 9.75
N TYR A 114 5.87 -10.66 10.19
CA TYR A 114 5.36 -10.52 11.55
C TYR A 114 6.35 -11.02 12.61
N ALA A 115 7.06 -12.11 12.33
CA ALA A 115 8.05 -12.68 13.28
C ALA A 115 9.23 -11.74 13.57
N VAL A 116 9.52 -10.78 12.69
CA VAL A 116 10.59 -9.77 12.91
C VAL A 116 10.18 -8.77 13.99
N ASP A 117 8.89 -8.42 14.07
CA ASP A 117 8.36 -7.47 15.04
C ASP A 117 6.92 -7.88 15.46
N PRO A 118 6.80 -8.82 16.42
CA PRO A 118 5.52 -9.41 16.81
C PRO A 118 4.67 -8.50 17.70
N GLU A 119 5.14 -7.30 18.01
CA GLU A 119 4.34 -6.34 18.79
C GLU A 119 3.25 -5.67 17.96
N THR A 120 3.43 -5.61 16.65
CA THR A 120 2.50 -4.96 15.70
C THR A 120 2.11 -5.92 14.58
N ILE A 121 1.03 -5.59 13.86
CA ILE A 121 0.63 -6.33 12.66
C ILE A 121 1.16 -5.60 11.42
N PRO A 122 2.06 -6.19 10.62
CA PRO A 122 2.69 -5.51 9.50
C PRO A 122 1.82 -5.48 8.25
N ASN A 123 1.99 -4.46 7.42
CA ASN A 123 1.53 -4.49 6.04
C ASN A 123 2.29 -5.59 5.27
N THR A 124 1.58 -6.36 4.45
CA THR A 124 2.15 -7.51 3.74
C THR A 124 3.25 -7.14 2.76
N TYR A 125 3.25 -5.91 2.22
CA TYR A 125 4.30 -5.46 1.29
C TYR A 125 5.66 -5.22 1.95
N LEU A 126 5.74 -5.20 3.29
CA LEU A 126 7.02 -5.16 3.99
C LEU A 126 7.96 -6.34 3.63
N LYS A 127 7.42 -7.43 3.06
CA LYS A 127 8.22 -8.53 2.55
C LYS A 127 9.28 -8.08 1.52
N TYR A 128 8.97 -7.10 0.69
CA TYR A 128 9.88 -6.61 -0.35
C TYR A 128 11.09 -5.88 0.24
N TYR A 129 10.93 -5.31 1.42
CA TYR A 129 11.96 -4.53 2.12
C TYR A 129 12.73 -5.34 3.16
N LEU A 130 12.08 -6.35 3.76
CA LEU A 130 12.70 -7.16 4.81
C LEU A 130 13.26 -8.49 4.28
N TYR A 131 12.75 -8.98 3.17
CA TYR A 131 13.14 -10.24 2.52
C TYR A 131 13.36 -10.06 1.01
N PRO A 132 14.20 -9.10 0.56
CA PRO A 132 14.43 -8.88 -0.87
C PRO A 132 15.08 -10.08 -1.56
N ASP A 133 15.95 -10.83 -0.87
CA ASP A 133 16.54 -12.09 -1.27
C ASP A 133 15.49 -13.14 -1.63
N TYR A 134 14.56 -13.40 -0.72
CA TYR A 134 13.42 -14.30 -0.96
C TYR A 134 12.60 -13.89 -2.18
N VAL A 135 12.33 -12.59 -2.34
CA VAL A 135 11.54 -12.09 -3.48
C VAL A 135 12.27 -12.37 -4.79
N VAL A 136 13.58 -12.11 -4.85
CA VAL A 136 14.40 -12.39 -6.04
C VAL A 136 14.46 -13.89 -6.35
N GLU A 137 14.69 -14.74 -5.34
CA GLU A 137 14.78 -16.18 -5.50
C GLU A 137 13.47 -16.85 -5.96
N THR A 138 12.32 -16.29 -5.54
CA THR A 138 10.98 -16.86 -5.85
C THR A 138 10.29 -16.21 -7.05
N SER A 139 10.88 -15.16 -7.64
CA SER A 139 10.30 -14.49 -8.80
C SER A 139 10.90 -15.01 -10.11
N ASP A 140 10.06 -15.24 -11.12
CA ASP A 140 10.53 -15.52 -12.47
C ASP A 140 10.88 -14.19 -13.17
N PRO A 141 12.15 -13.95 -13.56
CA PRO A 141 12.55 -12.72 -14.24
C PRO A 141 11.95 -12.61 -15.66
N ASN A 142 11.49 -13.70 -16.26
CA ASN A 142 10.87 -13.72 -17.57
C ASN A 142 9.35 -13.59 -17.54
N TYR A 143 8.75 -13.84 -16.38
CA TYR A 143 7.31 -13.70 -16.16
C TYR A 143 7.06 -13.08 -14.78
N THR A 144 7.22 -11.77 -14.72
CA THR A 144 7.08 -11.00 -13.48
C THR A 144 5.62 -10.80 -13.10
N ARG A 145 5.38 -10.29 -11.89
CA ARG A 145 4.05 -9.87 -11.44
C ARG A 145 3.37 -8.91 -12.44
N ALA A 146 4.13 -8.06 -13.11
CA ALA A 146 3.57 -7.16 -14.12
C ALA A 146 2.98 -7.93 -15.31
N ASN A 147 3.66 -8.99 -15.77
CA ASN A 147 3.16 -9.86 -16.83
C ASN A 147 1.88 -10.59 -16.40
N GLU A 148 1.87 -11.17 -15.18
CA GLU A 148 0.69 -11.84 -14.61
C GLU A 148 -0.54 -10.92 -14.59
N VAL A 149 -0.34 -9.66 -14.15
CA VAL A 149 -1.41 -8.66 -14.11
C VAL A 149 -1.89 -8.27 -15.51
N MET A 150 -0.97 -7.99 -16.43
CA MET A 150 -1.34 -7.59 -17.78
C MET A 150 -2.11 -8.69 -18.51
N ASP A 151 -1.61 -9.92 -18.48
CA ASP A 151 -2.23 -11.05 -19.18
C ASP A 151 -3.59 -11.43 -18.58
N GLY A 152 -3.67 -11.50 -17.25
CA GLY A 152 -4.88 -11.91 -16.53
C GLY A 152 -5.97 -10.84 -16.53
N ARG A 153 -5.64 -9.63 -16.09
CA ARG A 153 -6.63 -8.56 -15.91
C ARG A 153 -7.08 -7.95 -17.22
N GLU A 154 -6.18 -7.75 -18.17
CA GLU A 154 -6.54 -7.24 -19.49
C GLU A 154 -7.56 -8.16 -20.17
N LYS A 155 -7.28 -9.46 -20.20
CA LYS A 155 -8.19 -10.46 -20.77
C LYS A 155 -9.56 -10.46 -20.07
N LYS A 156 -9.58 -10.40 -18.73
CA LYS A 156 -10.81 -10.38 -17.91
C LYS A 156 -11.62 -9.12 -18.20
N VAL A 157 -10.98 -7.94 -18.14
CA VAL A 157 -11.65 -6.64 -18.31
C VAL A 157 -12.20 -6.49 -19.72
N PHE A 158 -11.39 -6.70 -20.75
CA PHE A 158 -11.87 -6.59 -22.14
C PHE A 158 -12.87 -7.68 -22.51
N GLY A 159 -12.78 -8.87 -21.89
CA GLY A 159 -13.78 -9.92 -22.01
C GLY A 159 -15.14 -9.43 -21.49
N ALA A 160 -15.19 -8.97 -20.25
CA ALA A 160 -16.40 -8.44 -19.63
C ALA A 160 -16.97 -7.24 -20.39
N CYS A 161 -16.13 -6.30 -20.87
CA CYS A 161 -16.56 -5.19 -21.69
C CYS A 161 -17.24 -5.65 -23.01
N ARG A 162 -16.65 -6.61 -23.71
CA ARG A 162 -17.27 -7.19 -24.94
C ARG A 162 -18.60 -7.84 -24.65
N ASP A 163 -18.73 -8.57 -23.55
CA ASP A 163 -19.98 -9.23 -23.14
C ASP A 163 -21.05 -8.19 -22.80
N ILE A 164 -20.70 -7.13 -22.08
CA ILE A 164 -21.62 -6.01 -21.78
C ILE A 164 -22.13 -5.34 -23.05
N ILE A 165 -21.22 -5.08 -24.00
CA ILE A 165 -21.58 -4.47 -25.29
C ILE A 165 -22.52 -5.41 -26.08
N ALA A 166 -22.20 -6.70 -26.13
CA ALA A 166 -23.01 -7.68 -26.85
C ALA A 166 -24.40 -7.87 -26.24
N LYS A 167 -24.50 -7.83 -24.89
CA LYS A 167 -25.76 -7.97 -24.15
C LYS A 167 -26.58 -6.66 -24.07
N GLY A 168 -25.97 -5.53 -24.30
CA GLY A 168 -26.57 -4.20 -24.13
C GLY A 168 -26.88 -3.82 -22.67
N THR A 169 -26.29 -4.52 -21.70
CA THR A 169 -26.50 -4.28 -20.26
C THR A 169 -25.27 -4.68 -19.46
N ALA A 170 -24.99 -3.92 -18.41
CA ALA A 170 -23.95 -4.25 -17.44
C ALA A 170 -24.45 -5.22 -16.35
N LYS A 171 -25.75 -5.52 -16.31
CA LYS A 171 -26.30 -6.47 -15.33
C LYS A 171 -25.70 -7.86 -15.59
N ASP A 172 -25.16 -8.47 -14.53
CA ASP A 172 -24.45 -9.75 -14.59
C ASP A 172 -23.23 -9.73 -15.54
N GLY A 173 -22.59 -8.54 -15.70
CA GLY A 173 -21.50 -8.30 -16.67
C GLY A 173 -20.11 -8.65 -16.17
N GLY A 174 -19.97 -9.31 -15.02
CA GLY A 174 -18.69 -9.73 -14.46
C GLY A 174 -17.88 -8.59 -13.80
N PHE A 175 -18.48 -7.42 -13.60
CA PHE A 175 -17.96 -6.33 -12.77
C PHE A 175 -18.82 -6.22 -11.51
N GLU A 176 -18.42 -6.94 -10.47
CA GLU A 176 -19.01 -6.76 -9.15
C GLU A 176 -18.20 -5.70 -8.39
N PRO A 177 -18.87 -4.74 -7.72
CA PRO A 177 -18.19 -3.80 -6.84
C PRO A 177 -17.44 -4.59 -5.75
N ASP A 178 -16.15 -4.37 -5.66
CA ASP A 178 -15.30 -4.97 -4.63
C ASP A 178 -14.96 -3.96 -3.52
N VAL A 179 -14.21 -4.40 -2.53
CA VAL A 179 -13.77 -3.57 -1.40
C VAL A 179 -12.98 -2.34 -1.86
N HIS A 180 -12.25 -2.46 -2.97
CA HIS A 180 -11.41 -1.38 -3.53
C HIS A 180 -12.27 -0.27 -4.13
N ALA A 181 -13.25 -0.64 -4.98
CA ALA A 181 -14.18 0.31 -5.59
C ALA A 181 -15.03 1.01 -4.53
N ASN A 182 -15.56 0.25 -3.56
CA ASN A 182 -16.36 0.80 -2.47
C ASN A 182 -15.57 1.82 -1.66
N TYR A 183 -14.29 1.55 -1.35
CA TYR A 183 -13.46 2.47 -0.56
C TYR A 183 -13.27 3.83 -1.24
N ILE A 184 -13.09 3.86 -2.57
CA ILE A 184 -12.97 5.10 -3.33
C ILE A 184 -14.29 5.88 -3.31
N VAL A 185 -15.42 5.18 -3.49
CA VAL A 185 -16.77 5.79 -3.48
C VAL A 185 -17.11 6.31 -2.08
N ASP A 186 -16.86 5.51 -1.04
CA ASP A 186 -17.10 5.89 0.37
C ASP A 186 -16.33 7.18 0.72
N LEU A 187 -15.06 7.29 0.29
CA LEU A 187 -14.27 8.51 0.48
C LEU A 187 -14.89 9.72 -0.23
N ALA A 188 -15.34 9.53 -1.46
CA ALA A 188 -16.01 10.61 -2.22
C ALA A 188 -17.32 11.04 -1.55
N CYS A 189 -18.12 10.10 -1.06
CA CYS A 189 -19.35 10.36 -0.30
C CYS A 189 -19.03 11.09 1.02
N ALA A 190 -17.99 10.68 1.75
CA ALA A 190 -17.61 11.33 2.98
C ALA A 190 -17.25 12.81 2.79
N LEU A 191 -16.56 13.12 1.70
CA LEU A 191 -16.25 14.52 1.32
C LEU A 191 -17.50 15.29 0.88
N ALA A 192 -18.42 14.65 0.15
CA ALA A 192 -19.61 15.31 -0.39
C ALA A 192 -20.71 15.51 0.67
N GLU A 193 -20.92 14.52 1.55
CA GLU A 193 -22.05 14.44 2.47
C GLU A 193 -21.66 14.75 3.93
N ASN A 194 -20.38 15.00 4.20
CA ASN A 194 -19.85 15.31 5.55
C ASN A 194 -20.11 14.19 6.57
N THR A 195 -19.85 12.93 6.21
CA THR A 195 -20.18 11.78 7.07
C THR A 195 -19.28 11.66 8.29
N LEU A 196 -18.11 12.32 8.29
CA LEU A 196 -17.11 12.28 9.35
C LEU A 196 -16.60 10.86 9.65
N GLU A 197 -16.44 10.06 8.61
CA GLU A 197 -15.96 8.69 8.71
C GLU A 197 -14.42 8.61 8.73
N ARG A 198 -13.93 7.47 9.23
CA ARG A 198 -12.49 7.19 9.33
C ARG A 198 -11.97 6.54 8.06
N PHE A 199 -10.91 7.13 7.49
CA PHE A 199 -10.17 6.61 6.34
C PHE A 199 -8.67 6.55 6.63
N LEU A 200 -7.95 5.63 5.98
CA LEU A 200 -6.49 5.66 5.90
C LEU A 200 -6.08 6.53 4.72
N LEU A 201 -5.37 7.60 4.99
CA LEU A 201 -4.94 8.55 3.97
C LEU A 201 -3.42 8.72 4.00
N ILE A 202 -2.84 8.96 2.81
CA ILE A 202 -1.42 9.33 2.67
C ILE A 202 -1.36 10.86 2.66
N VAL A 203 -0.89 11.42 3.77
CA VAL A 203 -0.94 12.85 4.08
C VAL A 203 0.39 13.34 4.68
N PRO A 204 0.69 14.65 4.66
CA PRO A 204 1.84 15.17 5.41
C PRO A 204 1.74 14.79 6.89
N ASN A 205 2.84 14.34 7.48
CA ASN A 205 2.88 13.93 8.89
C ASN A 205 2.40 15.03 9.81
N ASP A 206 3.07 16.17 9.79
CA ASP A 206 2.67 17.38 10.52
C ASP A 206 2.10 17.06 11.92
N GLY A 207 2.83 16.21 12.67
CA GLY A 207 2.53 15.81 14.04
C GLY A 207 1.63 14.58 14.22
N ALA A 208 1.12 13.94 13.18
CA ALA A 208 0.37 12.67 13.32
C ALA A 208 1.22 11.57 13.96
N VAL A 209 2.52 11.55 13.66
CA VAL A 209 3.56 10.73 14.31
C VAL A 209 4.59 11.69 14.91
N PRO A 210 4.54 12.02 16.24
CA PRO A 210 5.28 13.13 16.83
C PRO A 210 6.81 13.00 16.78
N ASN A 211 7.34 11.79 16.79
CA ASN A 211 8.79 11.52 16.76
C ASN A 211 9.33 11.23 15.36
N PHE A 212 8.60 11.65 14.32
CA PHE A 212 8.96 11.43 12.91
C PHE A 212 9.01 12.76 12.14
N ASP A 213 9.67 12.76 10.96
CA ASP A 213 9.81 13.94 10.10
C ASP A 213 8.45 14.58 9.79
N PRO A 214 8.21 15.86 10.19
CA PRO A 214 6.92 16.50 9.99
C PRO A 214 6.54 16.71 8.52
N THR A 215 7.51 16.67 7.61
CA THR A 215 7.29 16.85 6.17
C THR A 215 7.17 15.54 5.40
N ALA A 216 7.33 14.40 6.07
CA ALA A 216 7.14 13.09 5.43
C ALA A 216 5.68 12.88 5.04
N MET A 217 5.44 12.20 3.93
CA MET A 217 4.12 11.72 3.57
C MET A 217 3.87 10.40 4.30
N VAL A 218 2.97 10.41 5.28
CA VAL A 218 2.64 9.23 6.12
C VAL A 218 1.25 8.70 5.80
N GLU A 219 1.05 7.41 5.96
CA GLU A 219 -0.24 6.74 5.87
C GLU A 219 -0.79 6.53 7.28
N VAL A 220 -1.84 7.28 7.60
CA VAL A 220 -2.43 7.32 8.95
C VAL A 220 -3.95 7.43 8.90
N PRO A 221 -4.67 7.01 9.97
CA PRO A 221 -6.11 7.25 10.08
C PRO A 221 -6.42 8.74 10.13
N CYS A 222 -7.43 9.13 9.35
CA CYS A 222 -7.98 10.49 9.31
C CYS A 222 -9.51 10.44 9.43
N ILE A 223 -10.13 11.46 9.98
CA ILE A 223 -11.57 11.69 9.89
C ILE A 223 -11.82 12.58 8.66
N VAL A 224 -12.70 12.15 7.79
CA VAL A 224 -12.98 12.84 6.52
C VAL A 224 -14.38 13.44 6.52
N GLY A 225 -14.48 14.69 6.12
CA GLY A 225 -15.73 15.41 5.95
C GLY A 225 -15.63 16.45 4.85
N SER A 226 -16.67 17.27 4.68
CA SER A 226 -16.76 18.26 3.59
C SER A 226 -15.64 19.32 3.59
N ASN A 227 -15.00 19.54 4.73
CA ASN A 227 -13.86 20.47 4.86
C ASN A 227 -12.50 19.82 4.54
N GLY A 228 -12.48 18.54 4.16
CA GLY A 228 -11.28 17.76 3.93
C GLY A 228 -11.07 16.68 5.01
N PHE A 229 -9.90 16.64 5.63
CA PHE A 229 -9.58 15.60 6.61
C PHE A 229 -8.88 16.15 7.86
N GLU A 230 -9.07 15.44 8.97
CA GLU A 230 -8.36 15.66 10.23
C GLU A 230 -7.55 14.40 10.57
N LYS A 231 -6.23 14.57 10.80
CA LYS A 231 -5.34 13.46 11.14
C LYS A 231 -5.55 13.01 12.59
N ILE A 232 -5.58 11.69 12.80
CA ILE A 232 -5.59 11.11 14.15
C ILE A 232 -4.14 10.88 14.58
N CYS A 233 -3.73 11.51 15.68
CA CYS A 233 -2.39 11.31 16.24
C CYS A 233 -2.20 9.85 16.67
N GLN A 234 -1.10 9.23 16.20
CA GLN A 234 -0.77 7.83 16.49
C GLN A 234 0.19 7.66 17.68
N GLY A 235 0.70 8.78 18.20
CA GLY A 235 1.74 8.76 19.22
C GLY A 235 3.13 8.45 18.64
N PRO A 236 4.16 8.35 19.51
CA PRO A 236 5.52 8.05 19.07
C PRO A 236 5.62 6.59 18.61
N ILE A 237 6.33 6.39 17.49
CA ILE A 237 6.58 5.06 16.93
C ILE A 237 7.87 4.46 17.50
N PRO A 238 7.96 3.10 17.58
CA PRO A 238 9.16 2.40 18.06
C PRO A 238 10.38 2.61 17.17
N GLN A 239 11.58 2.48 17.76
CA GLN A 239 12.85 2.79 17.09
C GLN A 239 13.10 1.93 15.85
N PHE A 240 12.73 0.64 15.87
CA PHE A 240 12.92 -0.25 14.73
C PHE A 240 12.14 0.23 13.50
N GLN A 241 10.85 0.48 13.66
CA GLN A 241 9.96 0.94 12.60
C GLN A 241 10.35 2.35 12.14
N LYS A 242 10.70 3.22 13.12
CA LYS A 242 11.19 4.58 12.82
C LYS A 242 12.41 4.56 11.90
N GLY A 243 13.43 3.75 12.22
CA GLY A 243 14.63 3.64 11.40
C GLY A 243 14.35 3.15 9.98
N LEU A 244 13.45 2.17 9.84
CA LEU A 244 13.01 1.69 8.53
C LEU A 244 12.28 2.79 7.73
N MET A 245 11.36 3.50 8.37
CA MET A 245 10.59 4.57 7.74
C MET A 245 11.47 5.78 7.37
N GLU A 246 12.44 6.18 8.20
CA GLU A 246 13.38 7.26 7.90
C GLU A 246 14.21 6.97 6.64
N GLN A 247 14.67 5.74 6.50
CA GLN A 247 15.37 5.30 5.29
C GLN A 247 14.46 5.39 4.07
N GLN A 248 13.24 4.86 4.14
CA GLN A 248 12.30 4.84 3.02
C GLN A 248 11.85 6.26 2.63
N VAL A 249 11.55 7.15 3.58
CA VAL A 249 11.22 8.57 3.31
C VAL A 249 12.36 9.28 2.60
N SER A 250 13.62 8.96 2.97
CA SER A 250 14.78 9.52 2.29
C SER A 250 14.83 9.10 0.81
N VAL A 251 14.47 7.84 0.50
CA VAL A 251 14.34 7.36 -0.88
C VAL A 251 13.28 8.17 -1.63
N GLU A 252 12.09 8.29 -1.08
CA GLU A 252 10.96 9.00 -1.71
C GLU A 252 11.28 10.47 -2.00
N LYS A 253 11.86 11.16 -1.02
CA LYS A 253 12.28 12.56 -1.18
C LYS A 253 13.40 12.73 -2.22
N LEU A 254 14.40 11.85 -2.22
CA LEU A 254 15.49 11.89 -3.20
C LEU A 254 15.00 11.65 -4.61
N VAL A 255 14.03 10.76 -4.84
CA VAL A 255 13.42 10.54 -6.16
C VAL A 255 12.74 11.81 -6.66
N VAL A 256 11.95 12.47 -5.81
CA VAL A 256 11.28 13.73 -6.18
C VAL A 256 12.29 14.85 -6.42
N GLN A 257 13.32 14.98 -5.58
CA GLN A 257 14.38 15.96 -5.78
C GLN A 257 15.18 15.69 -7.07
N ALA A 258 15.47 14.43 -7.37
CA ALA A 258 16.14 14.04 -8.61
C ALA A 258 15.35 14.48 -9.84
N TRP A 259 14.03 14.27 -9.79
CA TRP A 259 13.13 14.73 -10.85
C TRP A 259 13.14 16.25 -11.00
N VAL A 260 12.99 16.98 -9.90
CA VAL A 260 12.90 18.46 -9.92
C VAL A 260 14.20 19.09 -10.40
N GLU A 261 15.34 18.54 -10.05
CA GLU A 261 16.66 19.09 -10.36
C GLU A 261 17.29 18.51 -11.63
N GLY A 262 16.72 17.45 -12.19
CA GLY A 262 17.33 16.68 -13.28
C GLY A 262 18.61 15.98 -12.84
N SER A 263 18.68 15.47 -11.59
CA SER A 263 19.91 15.00 -10.99
C SER A 263 20.06 13.48 -11.02
N TYR A 264 20.97 12.98 -11.86
CA TYR A 264 21.40 11.57 -11.86
C TYR A 264 21.93 11.14 -10.48
N GLN A 265 22.76 11.97 -9.85
CA GLN A 265 23.37 11.66 -8.57
C GLN A 265 22.33 11.39 -7.47
N LYS A 266 21.29 12.22 -7.38
CA LYS A 266 20.22 12.04 -6.39
C LYS A 266 19.41 10.77 -6.63
N LEU A 267 19.17 10.44 -7.89
CA LEU A 267 18.44 9.21 -8.21
C LEU A 267 19.27 7.97 -7.90
N TRP A 268 20.57 8.00 -8.16
CA TRP A 268 21.48 6.94 -7.73
C TRP A 268 21.55 6.82 -6.20
N GLN A 269 21.57 7.93 -5.47
CA GLN A 269 21.50 7.92 -4.00
C GLN A 269 20.17 7.30 -3.51
N ALA A 270 19.06 7.64 -4.12
CA ALA A 270 17.75 7.05 -3.79
C ALA A 270 17.78 5.52 -3.95
N LEU A 271 18.21 5.04 -5.10
CA LEU A 271 18.34 3.60 -5.36
C LEU A 271 19.31 2.90 -4.42
N THR A 272 20.43 3.57 -4.06
CA THR A 272 21.41 3.03 -3.11
C THR A 272 20.84 2.90 -1.70
N LEU A 273 19.94 3.80 -1.29
CA LEU A 273 19.26 3.72 0.00
C LEU A 273 18.11 2.72 0.03
N SER A 274 17.58 2.34 -1.14
CA SER A 274 16.45 1.42 -1.19
C SER A 274 16.82 0.05 -0.63
N LYS A 275 16.05 -0.45 0.32
CA LYS A 275 16.23 -1.80 0.88
C LYS A 275 15.99 -2.92 -0.13
N THR A 276 15.40 -2.62 -1.27
CA THR A 276 15.17 -3.60 -2.35
C THR A 276 16.40 -3.79 -3.25
N ILE A 277 17.47 -2.99 -3.06
CA ILE A 277 18.67 -3.00 -3.88
C ILE A 277 19.89 -3.32 -2.98
N PRO A 278 20.69 -4.33 -3.31
CA PRO A 278 21.71 -4.85 -2.40
C PRO A 278 22.96 -3.98 -2.25
N SER A 279 23.27 -3.12 -3.25
CA SER A 279 24.51 -2.30 -3.21
C SER A 279 24.46 -1.10 -4.15
N ALA A 280 25.34 -0.12 -3.92
CA ALA A 280 25.47 1.06 -4.77
C ALA A 280 25.93 0.72 -6.21
N SER A 281 26.70 -0.34 -6.40
CA SER A 281 27.10 -0.79 -7.75
C SER A 281 25.93 -1.38 -8.52
N VAL A 282 25.09 -2.19 -7.88
CA VAL A 282 23.86 -2.72 -8.48
C VAL A 282 22.85 -1.59 -8.72
N ALA A 283 22.73 -0.65 -7.78
CA ALA A 283 21.88 0.53 -7.95
C ALA A 283 22.28 1.36 -9.19
N LYS A 284 23.59 1.52 -9.42
CA LYS A 284 24.10 2.23 -10.60
C LYS A 284 23.74 1.49 -11.89
N GLN A 285 23.98 0.19 -11.94
CA GLN A 285 23.67 -0.62 -13.12
C GLN A 285 22.17 -0.57 -13.45
N ILE A 286 21.32 -0.76 -12.45
CA ILE A 286 19.85 -0.66 -12.63
C ILE A 286 19.46 0.71 -13.16
N LEU A 287 20.03 1.79 -12.60
CA LEU A 287 19.72 3.15 -13.02
C LEU A 287 20.11 3.40 -14.48
N ASP A 288 21.32 3.00 -14.88
CA ASP A 288 21.82 3.17 -16.24
C ASP A 288 20.93 2.42 -17.26
N GLU A 289 20.53 1.18 -16.94
CA GLU A 289 19.63 0.37 -17.77
C GLU A 289 18.22 0.96 -17.84
N LEU A 290 17.68 1.47 -16.71
CA LEU A 290 16.36 2.13 -16.69
C LEU A 290 16.35 3.43 -17.51
N ILE A 291 17.42 4.24 -17.46
CA ILE A 291 17.54 5.46 -18.26
C ILE A 291 17.51 5.12 -19.75
N GLU A 292 18.31 4.14 -20.18
CA GLU A 292 18.34 3.73 -21.59
C GLU A 292 17.00 3.16 -22.04
N ALA A 293 16.36 2.30 -21.21
CA ALA A 293 15.08 1.69 -21.55
C ALA A 293 13.91 2.70 -21.62
N ASN A 294 14.01 3.82 -20.91
CA ASN A 294 12.95 4.82 -20.79
C ASN A 294 13.35 6.19 -21.39
N LYS A 295 14.38 6.27 -22.19
CA LYS A 295 14.94 7.53 -22.70
C LYS A 295 13.95 8.44 -23.43
N ASP A 296 12.91 7.86 -24.02
CA ASP A 296 11.85 8.61 -24.70
C ASP A 296 10.82 9.24 -23.75
N PHE A 297 10.81 8.84 -22.48
CA PHE A 297 9.82 9.23 -21.47
C PHE A 297 10.43 9.94 -20.26
N TRP A 298 11.73 9.73 -20.00
CA TRP A 298 12.41 10.32 -18.86
C TRP A 298 13.01 11.69 -19.22
N PRO A 299 13.06 12.62 -18.25
CA PRO A 299 13.82 13.85 -18.46
C PRO A 299 15.31 13.54 -18.59
N GLU A 300 16.03 14.42 -19.24
CA GLU A 300 17.50 14.38 -19.25
C GLU A 300 18.03 14.57 -17.82
N LEU A 301 18.79 13.59 -17.32
CA LEU A 301 19.45 13.64 -16.01
C LEU A 301 20.92 14.07 -16.18
N LYS A 302 21.36 14.98 -15.31
CA LYS A 302 22.71 15.58 -15.33
C LYS A 302 23.54 15.11 -14.14
#